data_a25238174f9834f413f464af36f6c3ee
#
_entry.id   a25238174f9834f413f464af36f6c3ee
#
_cell.length_a   1.000
_cell.length_b   1.000
_cell.length_c   1.000
_cell.angle_alpha   90.00
_cell.angle_beta   90.00
_cell.angle_gamma   90.00
#
_symmetry.space_group_name_H-M   'P 1'
#
loop_
_entity.id
_entity.type
_entity.pdbx_description
1 polymer ?
#
loop_
_entity_poly.entity_id
_entity_poly.type
_entity_poly.pdbx_seq_one_letter_code
_entity_poly.pdbx_strand_id
1 'polypeptide(L)'
;MASAPIESMIVEDKSEPEKPVDREKTCPLLLRVFCNTGRHHNIMDYSRGNVPANELQIYTWMDATLREITSLVKEVNPEARRKGTYFDFSLVFPDMRTPGYRMREIGTTCSGQRGSDDSKTLAQARFCIGDYMDISITPPNRMVPMMRRGGRPY
;
A
#
# COMPACT_ATOMS: atom_id res chain seq x y z
N MET A 1 -14.13 -34.14 27.74
CA MET A 1 -14.92 -34.14 26.72
C MET A 1 -15.13 -32.90 26.02
N ALA A 2 -15.50 -31.87 26.64
CA ALA A 2 -15.87 -30.67 26.00
C ALA A 2 -14.74 -29.84 25.47
N SER A 3 -13.53 -30.14 25.78
CA SER A 3 -12.44 -29.31 25.36
C SER A 3 -12.05 -29.45 23.91
N ALA A 4 -12.38 -30.56 23.32
CA ALA A 4 -11.97 -30.80 21.95
C ALA A 4 -12.45 -29.76 20.96
N PRO A 5 -13.70 -29.35 21.00
CA PRO A 5 -14.18 -28.39 20.02
C PRO A 5 -13.45 -27.05 20.07
N ILE A 6 -13.01 -26.67 21.22
CA ILE A 6 -12.34 -25.39 21.35
C ILE A 6 -11.00 -25.39 20.63
N GLU A 7 -10.29 -26.46 20.74
CA GLU A 7 -9.01 -26.55 20.09
C GLU A 7 -9.15 -26.51 18.58
N SER A 8 -10.17 -27.14 18.08
CA SER A 8 -10.37 -27.17 16.65
C SER A 8 -10.61 -25.80 16.09
N MET A 9 -11.35 -24.98 16.80
CA MET A 9 -11.64 -23.67 16.31
C MET A 9 -10.41 -22.81 16.20
N ILE A 10 -9.52 -22.91 17.13
CA ILE A 10 -8.31 -22.14 17.10
C ILE A 10 -7.45 -22.52 15.91
N VAL A 11 -7.36 -23.77 15.62
CA VAL A 11 -6.56 -24.24 14.52
C VAL A 11 -7.13 -23.74 13.20
N GLU A 12 -8.43 -23.76 13.07
CA GLU A 12 -9.06 -23.34 11.85
C GLU A 12 -8.77 -21.89 11.54
N ASP A 13 -8.79 -21.05 12.54
CA ASP A 13 -8.55 -19.65 12.29
C ASP A 13 -7.18 -19.39 11.72
N LYS A 14 -6.22 -20.16 12.13
CA LYS A 14 -4.87 -19.94 11.67
C LYS A 14 -4.61 -20.46 10.29
N SER A 15 -5.27 -21.49 9.91
CA SER A 15 -4.95 -22.13 8.65
C SER A 15 -5.88 -21.78 7.50
N GLU A 16 -6.87 -21.00 7.76
CA GLU A 16 -7.84 -20.69 6.72
C GLU A 16 -7.25 -19.78 5.67
N PRO A 17 -7.20 -20.20 4.41
CA PRO A 17 -6.66 -19.35 3.36
C PRO A 17 -7.65 -18.27 2.98
N GLU A 18 -7.16 -17.23 2.35
CA GLU A 18 -8.02 -16.18 1.87
C GLU A 18 -8.91 -16.71 0.77
N LYS A 19 -10.13 -16.29 0.78
CA LYS A 19 -11.06 -16.68 -0.26
C LYS A 19 -10.84 -15.79 -1.47
N PRO A 20 -10.85 -16.35 -2.67
CA PRO A 20 -10.70 -15.53 -3.86
C PRO A 20 -11.90 -14.60 -4.01
N VAL A 21 -11.65 -13.44 -4.54
CA VAL A 21 -12.69 -12.45 -4.78
C VAL A 21 -13.24 -12.63 -6.18
N ASP A 22 -14.55 -12.72 -6.28
CA ASP A 22 -15.22 -12.78 -7.58
C ASP A 22 -15.57 -11.35 -7.95
N ARG A 23 -14.75 -10.74 -8.80
CA ARG A 23 -14.92 -9.32 -9.12
C ARG A 23 -16.19 -9.02 -9.87
N GLU A 24 -16.76 -10.02 -10.50
CA GLU A 24 -18.00 -9.82 -11.22
C GLU A 24 -19.20 -9.75 -10.27
N LYS A 25 -19.08 -10.39 -9.12
CA LYS A 25 -20.18 -10.43 -8.16
C LYS A 25 -19.98 -9.55 -6.95
N THR A 26 -18.77 -9.09 -6.73
CA THR A 26 -18.44 -8.28 -5.56
C THR A 26 -18.31 -6.83 -5.96
N CYS A 27 -18.98 -5.94 -5.25
CA CYS A 27 -18.88 -4.53 -5.53
C CYS A 27 -17.48 -4.04 -5.23
N PRO A 28 -16.92 -3.18 -6.08
CA PRO A 28 -15.60 -2.66 -5.79
C PRO A 28 -15.64 -1.70 -4.59
N LEU A 29 -14.50 -1.59 -3.93
CA LEU A 29 -14.33 -0.62 -2.87
C LEU A 29 -13.60 0.60 -3.42
N LEU A 30 -13.74 1.70 -2.73
CA LEU A 30 -13.03 2.91 -3.12
C LEU A 30 -11.72 2.97 -2.34
N LEU A 31 -10.62 3.04 -3.08
CA LEU A 31 -9.30 3.21 -2.49
C LEU A 31 -8.85 4.63 -2.78
N ARG A 32 -8.60 5.40 -1.73
CA ARG A 32 -8.16 6.77 -1.87
C ARG A 32 -6.65 6.80 -1.74
N VAL A 33 -5.99 7.23 -2.80
CA VAL A 33 -4.54 7.16 -2.91
C VAL A 33 -3.96 8.57 -2.98
N PHE A 34 -2.91 8.80 -2.22
CA PHE A 34 -2.23 10.08 -2.20
C PHE A 34 -0.76 9.83 -2.51
N CYS A 35 -0.28 10.40 -3.61
CA CYS A 35 1.09 10.18 -4.07
C CYS A 35 1.93 11.42 -3.83
N ASN A 36 3.18 11.21 -3.51
CA ASN A 36 4.13 12.30 -3.36
C ASN A 36 5.47 11.83 -3.93
N THR A 37 6.25 12.75 -4.41
CA THR A 37 7.54 12.41 -5.00
C THR A 37 8.63 12.55 -3.97
N GLY A 38 9.40 11.48 -3.81
CA GLY A 38 10.56 11.49 -2.95
C GLY A 38 10.32 11.11 -1.52
N ARG A 39 9.09 11.20 -1.05
CA ARG A 39 8.78 10.85 0.33
C ARG A 39 7.29 10.73 0.52
N HIS A 40 6.89 10.13 1.62
CA HIS A 40 5.48 10.06 1.99
C HIS A 40 5.01 11.41 2.48
N HIS A 41 3.71 11.63 2.47
CA HIS A 41 3.14 12.80 3.08
C HIS A 41 3.33 12.72 4.59
N ASN A 42 3.27 13.86 5.24
CA ASN A 42 3.36 13.91 6.68
C ASN A 42 2.04 13.40 7.24
N ILE A 43 2.11 12.64 8.34
CA ILE A 43 0.91 12.09 8.94
C ILE A 43 -0.04 13.22 9.36
N MET A 44 0.48 14.39 9.66
CA MET A 44 -0.36 15.52 10.03
C MET A 44 -1.23 16.00 8.88
N ASP A 45 -0.85 15.69 7.65
CA ASP A 45 -1.67 16.07 6.50
C ASP A 45 -2.99 15.34 6.46
N TYR A 46 -3.10 14.27 7.22
CA TYR A 46 -4.33 13.47 7.29
C TYR A 46 -5.17 13.76 8.53
N SER A 47 -4.75 14.71 9.36
CA SER A 47 -5.44 14.92 10.63
C SER A 47 -6.59 15.90 10.49
N ARG A 48 -7.52 15.83 11.45
CA ARG A 48 -8.63 16.77 11.56
C ARG A 48 -9.50 16.84 10.30
N GLY A 49 -9.70 15.69 9.69
CA GLY A 49 -10.55 15.63 8.51
C GLY A 49 -9.91 16.13 7.24
N ASN A 50 -8.64 16.52 7.31
CA ASN A 50 -7.93 16.97 6.12
C ASN A 50 -7.26 15.80 5.44
N VAL A 51 -6.95 15.98 4.16
CA VAL A 51 -6.18 15.00 3.41
C VAL A 51 -5.22 15.77 2.52
N PRO A 52 -4.14 15.12 2.06
CA PRO A 52 -3.22 15.82 1.14
C PRO A 52 -3.92 16.14 -0.17
N ALA A 53 -3.32 17.03 -0.93
CA ALA A 53 -3.84 17.40 -2.22
C ALA A 53 -3.59 16.30 -3.25
N ASN A 54 -4.27 16.41 -4.39
CA ASN A 54 -4.05 15.49 -5.52
C ASN A 54 -4.39 14.06 -5.20
N GLU A 55 -5.61 13.87 -4.76
CA GLU A 55 -6.10 12.55 -4.46
C GLU A 55 -6.39 11.78 -5.74
N LEU A 56 -6.00 10.50 -5.77
CA LEU A 56 -6.34 9.59 -6.85
C LEU A 56 -7.32 8.58 -6.29
N GLN A 57 -8.48 8.46 -6.89
CA GLN A 57 -9.50 7.52 -6.43
C GLN A 57 -9.50 6.31 -7.34
N ILE A 58 -9.35 5.15 -6.74
CA ILE A 58 -9.29 3.90 -7.47
C ILE A 58 -10.39 2.99 -6.94
N TYR A 59 -11.17 2.41 -7.85
CA TYR A 59 -12.15 1.41 -7.48
C TYR A 59 -11.53 0.05 -7.73
N THR A 60 -11.44 -0.76 -6.68
CA THR A 60 -10.78 -2.04 -6.79
C THR A 60 -11.34 -3.01 -5.76
N TRP A 61 -10.67 -4.12 -5.55
CA TRP A 61 -11.15 -5.18 -4.66
C TRP A 61 -10.03 -5.54 -3.70
N MET A 62 -10.37 -6.31 -2.67
CA MET A 62 -9.38 -6.67 -1.64
C MET A 62 -8.28 -7.58 -2.19
N ASP A 63 -8.50 -8.21 -3.32
CA ASP A 63 -7.46 -9.06 -3.91
C ASP A 63 -6.52 -8.29 -4.84
N ALA A 64 -6.66 -6.99 -4.93
CA ALA A 64 -5.75 -6.17 -5.75
C ALA A 64 -4.35 -6.25 -5.15
N THR A 65 -3.37 -6.42 -6.02
CA THR A 65 -1.99 -6.51 -5.59
C THR A 65 -1.31 -5.15 -5.68
N LEU A 66 -0.20 -5.00 -5.00
CA LEU A 66 0.55 -3.75 -5.06
C LEU A 66 1.02 -3.48 -6.49
N ARG A 67 1.31 -4.54 -7.25
CA ARG A 67 1.70 -4.36 -8.64
C ARG A 67 0.55 -3.80 -9.46
N GLU A 68 -0.65 -4.27 -9.21
CA GLU A 68 -1.82 -3.78 -9.91
C GLU A 68 -2.04 -2.29 -9.61
N ILE A 69 -1.89 -1.90 -8.35
CA ILE A 69 -2.04 -0.51 -7.97
C ILE A 69 -0.93 0.33 -8.58
N THR A 70 0.29 -0.21 -8.62
CA THR A 70 1.40 0.48 -9.27
C THR A 70 1.07 0.79 -10.72
N SER A 71 0.50 -0.17 -11.42
CA SER A 71 0.14 0.04 -12.82
C SER A 71 -0.89 1.14 -12.99
N LEU A 72 -1.86 1.19 -12.07
CA LEU A 72 -2.88 2.23 -12.14
C LEU A 72 -2.30 3.61 -11.85
N VAL A 73 -1.38 3.69 -10.90
CA VAL A 73 -0.73 4.95 -10.59
C VAL A 73 0.10 5.44 -11.76
N LYS A 74 0.75 4.50 -12.46
CA LYS A 74 1.56 4.86 -13.62
C LYS A 74 0.71 5.41 -14.76
N GLU A 75 -0.54 5.02 -14.85
CA GLU A 75 -1.40 5.53 -15.91
C GLU A 75 -1.68 7.00 -15.76
N VAL A 76 -1.80 7.48 -14.55
CA VAL A 76 -2.11 8.88 -14.31
C VAL A 76 -0.88 9.70 -14.00
N ASN A 77 0.28 9.07 -13.88
CA ASN A 77 1.51 9.74 -13.50
C ASN A 77 2.61 9.37 -14.47
N PRO A 78 2.72 10.06 -15.60
CA PRO A 78 3.67 9.66 -16.64
C PRO A 78 5.12 9.57 -16.16
N GLU A 79 5.51 10.42 -15.22
CA GLU A 79 6.88 10.38 -14.73
C GLU A 79 7.17 9.10 -13.96
N ALA A 80 6.15 8.50 -13.39
CA ALA A 80 6.33 7.27 -12.63
C ALA A 80 6.52 6.07 -13.52
N ARG A 81 6.35 6.24 -14.83
CA ARG A 81 6.51 5.13 -15.76
C ARG A 81 7.96 4.80 -16.06
N ARG A 82 8.87 5.66 -15.64
CA ARG A 82 10.28 5.41 -15.95
C ARG A 82 10.77 4.17 -15.23
N LYS A 83 11.54 3.37 -15.96
CA LYS A 83 12.09 2.16 -15.38
C LYS A 83 12.99 2.53 -14.22
N GLY A 84 12.88 1.82 -13.13
CA GLY A 84 13.68 2.09 -11.95
C GLY A 84 13.01 3.02 -10.96
N THR A 85 11.78 3.42 -11.22
CA THR A 85 11.03 4.23 -10.27
C THR A 85 10.52 3.33 -9.15
N TYR A 86 10.77 3.71 -7.91
CA TYR A 86 10.31 2.94 -6.76
C TYR A 86 9.03 3.52 -6.19
N PHE A 87 8.16 2.64 -5.74
CA PHE A 87 6.89 3.02 -5.13
C PHE A 87 6.85 2.41 -3.74
N ASP A 88 6.83 3.24 -2.72
CA ASP A 88 6.73 2.77 -1.34
C ASP A 88 5.31 2.99 -0.87
N PHE A 89 4.66 1.91 -0.48
CA PHE A 89 3.26 1.92 -0.10
C PHE A 89 3.09 1.93 1.40
N SER A 90 2.22 2.80 1.89
CA SER A 90 1.87 2.84 3.30
C SER A 90 0.37 3.01 3.44
N LEU A 91 -0.19 2.48 4.50
CA LEU A 91 -1.60 2.68 4.82
C LEU A 91 -1.71 3.70 5.94
N VAL A 92 -2.67 4.60 5.81
CA VAL A 92 -2.92 5.61 6.82
C VAL A 92 -4.30 5.33 7.41
N PHE A 93 -4.35 5.13 8.69
CA PHE A 93 -5.57 4.72 9.37
C PHE A 93 -5.69 5.40 10.73
N PRO A 94 -6.92 5.50 11.27
CA PRO A 94 -7.08 6.12 12.57
C PRO A 94 -6.51 5.25 13.69
N ASP A 95 -5.87 5.91 14.64
CA ASP A 95 -5.31 5.21 15.78
C ASP A 95 -6.37 5.15 16.88
N MET A 96 -6.68 3.95 17.32
CA MET A 96 -7.71 3.77 18.33
C MET A 96 -7.28 4.24 19.71
N ARG A 97 -6.00 4.32 19.94
CA ARG A 97 -5.49 4.69 21.25
C ARG A 97 -5.31 6.17 21.48
N THR A 98 -4.97 6.89 20.43
CA THR A 98 -4.76 8.32 20.55
C THR A 98 -5.50 9.00 19.42
N PRO A 99 -5.88 10.26 19.59
CA PRO A 99 -6.54 10.98 18.51
C PRO A 99 -5.54 11.20 17.40
N GLY A 100 -5.95 10.92 16.19
CA GLY A 100 -5.12 11.12 15.02
C GLY A 100 -4.97 9.88 14.21
N TYR A 101 -4.03 9.93 13.27
CA TYR A 101 -3.83 8.86 12.31
C TYR A 101 -2.43 8.29 12.45
N ARG A 102 -2.28 7.05 11.99
CA ARG A 102 -0.98 6.38 11.96
C ARG A 102 -0.71 5.91 10.55
N MET A 103 0.57 5.76 10.23
CA MET A 103 1.00 5.31 8.93
C MET A 103 1.82 4.03 9.10
N ARG A 104 1.50 3.01 8.30
CA ARG A 104 2.20 1.73 8.39
C ARG A 104 2.65 1.32 6.99
N GLU A 105 3.92 1.06 6.83
CA GLU A 105 4.45 0.61 5.55
C GLU A 105 3.99 -0.80 5.24
N ILE A 106 3.61 -1.05 4.00
CA ILE A 106 3.12 -2.35 3.61
C ILE A 106 3.92 -2.99 2.49
N GLY A 107 4.73 -2.24 1.76
CA GLY A 107 5.54 -2.86 0.72
C GLY A 107 6.11 -1.86 -0.25
N THR A 108 6.92 -2.36 -1.17
CA THR A 108 7.60 -1.55 -2.16
C THR A 108 7.57 -2.27 -3.51
N THR A 109 7.31 -1.51 -4.58
CA THR A 109 7.42 -2.05 -5.92
C THR A 109 8.36 -1.18 -6.74
N CYS A 110 8.79 -1.67 -7.90
CA CYS A 110 9.70 -0.94 -8.76
C CYS A 110 9.24 -1.07 -10.20
N SER A 111 9.20 0.05 -10.89
CA SER A 111 8.78 0.06 -12.28
C SER A 111 9.79 -0.68 -13.14
N GLY A 112 9.32 -1.65 -13.89
CA GLY A 112 10.20 -2.41 -14.78
C GLY A 112 10.93 -3.56 -14.13
N GLN A 113 10.72 -3.80 -12.84
CA GLN A 113 11.37 -4.91 -12.14
C GLN A 113 10.36 -5.65 -11.30
N ARG A 114 10.62 -6.92 -11.09
CA ARG A 114 9.78 -7.73 -10.21
C ARG A 114 10.33 -7.66 -8.80
N GLY A 115 9.43 -7.64 -7.85
CA GLY A 115 9.81 -7.61 -6.45
C GLY A 115 8.96 -8.57 -5.64
N SER A 116 9.40 -8.82 -4.42
CA SER A 116 8.69 -9.77 -3.56
C SER A 116 7.34 -9.24 -3.12
N ASP A 117 7.15 -7.94 -3.12
CA ASP A 117 5.89 -7.35 -2.68
C ASP A 117 4.89 -7.18 -3.81
N ASP A 118 5.27 -7.51 -5.05
CA ASP A 118 4.39 -7.29 -6.19
C ASP A 118 3.06 -8.01 -6.04
N SER A 119 3.07 -9.21 -5.51
CA SER A 119 1.87 -10.02 -5.39
C SER A 119 1.15 -9.86 -4.06
N LYS A 120 1.61 -8.95 -3.22
CA LYS A 120 0.95 -8.72 -1.95
C LYS A 120 -0.38 -8.02 -2.19
N THR A 121 -1.46 -8.56 -1.63
CA THR A 121 -2.78 -8.01 -1.84
C THR A 121 -3.16 -7.05 -0.74
N LEU A 122 -4.23 -6.29 -0.97
CA LEU A 122 -4.74 -5.40 0.06
C LEU A 122 -5.17 -6.19 1.30
N ALA A 123 -5.76 -7.36 1.07
CA ALA A 123 -6.18 -8.20 2.20
C ALA A 123 -4.98 -8.65 3.01
N GLN A 124 -3.91 -9.04 2.34
CA GLN A 124 -2.70 -9.47 3.04
C GLN A 124 -2.04 -8.32 3.79
N ALA A 125 -2.21 -7.11 3.28
CA ALA A 125 -1.67 -5.92 3.94
C ALA A 125 -2.57 -5.45 5.08
N ARG A 126 -3.71 -6.13 5.27
CA ARG A 126 -4.67 -5.78 6.31
C ARG A 126 -5.30 -4.42 6.09
N PHE A 127 -5.56 -4.12 4.85
CA PHE A 127 -6.26 -2.90 4.48
C PHE A 127 -7.70 -2.98 4.96
N CYS A 128 -8.19 -1.90 5.55
CA CYS A 128 -9.59 -1.78 5.93
C CYS A 128 -10.23 -0.73 5.06
N ILE A 129 -11.45 -0.98 4.63
CA ILE A 129 -12.16 -0.01 3.80
C ILE A 129 -12.27 1.30 4.57
N GLY A 130 -11.85 2.38 3.95
CA GLY A 130 -11.79 3.67 4.60
C GLY A 130 -10.37 4.12 4.91
N ASP A 131 -9.41 3.19 4.92
CA ASP A 131 -8.02 3.57 5.07
C ASP A 131 -7.56 4.33 3.84
N TYR A 132 -6.58 5.21 4.03
CA TYR A 132 -5.95 5.89 2.91
C TYR A 132 -4.68 5.16 2.54
N MET A 133 -4.28 5.28 1.28
CA MET A 133 -3.02 4.73 0.83
C MET A 133 -2.11 5.86 0.42
N ASP A 134 -0.94 5.92 1.03
CA ASP A 134 0.05 6.96 0.73
C ASP A 134 1.21 6.31 -0.01
N ILE A 135 1.53 6.83 -1.18
CA ILE A 135 2.57 6.26 -2.01
C ILE A 135 3.67 7.27 -2.21
N SER A 136 4.89 6.89 -1.86
CA SER A 136 6.07 7.70 -2.11
C SER A 136 6.69 7.22 -3.40
N ILE A 137 6.82 8.10 -4.38
CA ILE A 137 7.36 7.76 -5.68
C ILE A 137 8.76 8.32 -5.77
N THR A 138 9.75 7.46 -5.93
CA THR A 138 11.14 7.86 -5.99
C THR A 138 11.67 7.61 -7.39
N PRO A 139 11.94 8.66 -8.16
CA PRO A 139 12.45 8.50 -9.52
C PRO A 139 13.86 7.95 -9.52
N PRO A 140 14.25 7.26 -10.56
CA PRO A 140 15.58 6.66 -10.60
C PRO A 140 16.72 7.67 -10.51
N ASN A 141 16.51 8.87 -11.02
CA ASN A 141 17.57 9.87 -10.99
C ASN A 141 17.97 10.27 -9.59
N ARG A 142 17.03 10.26 -8.67
CA ARG A 142 17.33 10.66 -7.33
C ARG A 142 18.07 9.61 -6.55
N MET A 143 17.85 8.37 -6.90
CA MET A 143 18.50 7.31 -6.16
C MET A 143 20.00 7.24 -6.44
N VAL A 144 20.38 7.52 -7.65
CA VAL A 144 21.78 7.39 -8.01
C VAL A 144 22.69 8.28 -7.16
N PRO A 145 22.42 9.57 -7.03
CA PRO A 145 23.29 10.40 -6.22
C PRO A 145 23.36 9.98 -4.78
N MET A 146 22.29 9.53 -4.24
CA MET A 146 22.29 9.11 -2.86
C MET A 146 23.13 7.91 -2.64
N MET A 147 23.04 6.97 -3.52
CA MET A 147 23.84 5.80 -3.35
C MET A 147 25.32 6.10 -3.47
N ARG A 148 25.68 7.02 -4.37
CA ARG A 148 27.03 7.33 -4.50
C ARG A 148 27.55 8.03 -3.43
N ARG A 149 26.85 8.80 -2.84
CA ARG A 149 27.35 9.57 -1.86
C ARG A 149 27.84 8.87 -0.85
N GLY A 150 27.22 7.95 -0.60
CA GLY A 150 27.81 7.21 0.40
C GLY A 150 29.20 6.99 0.09
N GLY A 151 29.46 6.78 -0.98
CA GLY A 151 30.81 6.53 -1.23
C GLY A 151 31.53 7.67 -1.63
N ARG A 152 31.57 8.33 -1.75
CA ARG A 152 32.32 9.04 -2.27
C ARG A 152 33.02 9.61 -1.92
N PRO A 153 33.39 9.62 -1.74
CA PRO A 153 33.99 10.07 -1.48
C PRO A 153 34.62 10.53 -1.90
N TYR A 154 34.59 10.77 -2.07
CA TYR A 154 35.13 11.12 -2.46
C TYR A 154 35.75 11.37 -2.17
#